data_81b1eba0cc54a96e2ca18b48e2ba4b17
#
_entry.id   81b1eba0cc54a96e2ca18b48e2ba4b17
#
_cell.length_a   1.000
_cell.length_b   1.000
_cell.length_c   1.000
_cell.angle_alpha   90.00
_cell.angle_beta   90.00
_cell.angle_gamma   90.00
#
_symmetry.space_group_name_H-M   'P 1'
#
loop_
_entity.id
_entity.type
_entity.pdbx_description
1 polymer ?
#
loop_
_entity_poly.entity_id
_entity_poly.type
_entity_poly.pdbx_seq_one_letter_code
_entity_poly.pdbx_strand_id
1 'polypeptide(L)'
;MRVDTDDFARPCGCGKNHHVEVKEILIEEGAVEKLEEAMSDGFLKKYISPLLICDTNTCKVTEDIMEDIYDRCQVLVLDAEDLHADQHAIKIVENNMEEDIDLILAVGTGTIHDISRYMAFQYKIPFISVPTAASVDGFTSTVAAMTWNGLKKTVQSVPPVAVYADSNIFAEAPKRLTSSGVSDLLGKYICLLDWKIAHMLTDEYICDEIIKLEEKAMRTVRSCLADISEGDKESCEKLM
;
A
#
# COMPACT_ATOMS: atom_id res chain seq x y z
N MET A 1 -0.73 -15.03 2.26
CA MET A 1 -2.18 -14.95 2.65
C MET A 1 -2.96 -14.20 1.58
N ARG A 2 -4.09 -14.75 1.11
CA ARG A 2 -5.04 -14.04 0.23
C ARG A 2 -6.16 -13.45 1.08
N VAL A 3 -6.42 -12.16 0.94
CA VAL A 3 -7.54 -11.49 1.62
C VAL A 3 -8.74 -11.47 0.68
N ASP A 4 -9.85 -12.09 1.11
CA ASP A 4 -11.10 -12.05 0.37
C ASP A 4 -11.84 -10.73 0.66
N THR A 5 -11.84 -9.84 -0.34
CA THR A 5 -12.47 -8.52 -0.20
C THR A 5 -14.00 -8.58 -0.22
N ASP A 6 -14.59 -9.65 -0.75
CA ASP A 6 -16.04 -9.87 -0.73
C ASP A 6 -16.58 -10.12 0.68
N ASP A 7 -15.75 -10.59 1.61
CA ASP A 7 -16.09 -10.72 3.03
C ASP A 7 -16.48 -9.39 3.68
N PHE A 8 -16.03 -8.28 3.13
CA PHE A 8 -16.38 -6.93 3.61
C PHE A 8 -17.61 -6.35 2.92
N ALA A 9 -18.00 -6.85 1.74
CA ALA A 9 -19.09 -6.32 0.90
C ALA A 9 -20.48 -6.83 1.37
N ARG A 10 -20.80 -6.68 2.66
CA ARG A 10 -22.06 -7.13 3.24
C ARG A 10 -22.73 -6.05 4.09
N PRO A 11 -24.07 -6.10 4.25
CA PRO A 11 -24.75 -5.20 5.16
C PRO A 11 -24.20 -5.31 6.58
N CYS A 12 -23.90 -4.17 7.19
CA CYS A 12 -23.36 -4.10 8.53
C CYS A 12 -24.40 -3.55 9.52
N GLY A 13 -24.34 -4.01 10.77
CA GLY A 13 -25.18 -3.49 11.86
C GLY A 13 -25.02 -2.00 12.14
N CYS A 14 -23.96 -1.37 11.64
CA CYS A 14 -23.75 0.08 11.69
C CYS A 14 -24.61 0.88 10.71
N GLY A 15 -25.43 0.23 9.88
CA GLY A 15 -26.31 0.88 8.89
C GLY A 15 -25.61 1.26 7.57
N LYS A 16 -24.34 0.94 7.39
CA LYS A 16 -23.62 1.14 6.11
C LYS A 16 -23.30 -0.19 5.43
N ASN A 17 -23.19 -0.16 4.12
CA ASN A 17 -22.56 -1.22 3.34
C ASN A 17 -21.06 -0.90 3.23
N HIS A 18 -20.24 -1.76 3.79
CA HIS A 18 -18.80 -1.66 3.60
C HIS A 18 -18.45 -2.23 2.23
N HIS A 19 -17.56 -1.56 1.52
CA HIS A 19 -17.08 -1.99 0.22
C HIS A 19 -15.60 -1.70 0.13
N VAL A 20 -14.84 -2.69 -0.33
CA VAL A 20 -13.41 -2.58 -0.61
C VAL A 20 -13.25 -2.65 -2.12
N GLU A 21 -12.76 -1.57 -2.73
CA GLU A 21 -12.62 -1.49 -4.19
C GLU A 21 -11.41 -2.27 -4.72
N VAL A 22 -10.53 -2.75 -3.84
CA VAL A 22 -9.36 -3.55 -4.21
C VAL A 22 -9.82 -4.94 -4.64
N LYS A 23 -9.47 -5.36 -5.84
CA LYS A 23 -9.93 -6.65 -6.41
C LYS A 23 -9.17 -7.85 -5.88
N GLU A 24 -7.91 -7.69 -5.57
CA GLU A 24 -7.04 -8.76 -5.11
C GLU A 24 -6.01 -8.23 -4.13
N ILE A 25 -5.83 -8.93 -3.02
CA ILE A 25 -4.79 -8.66 -2.04
C ILE A 25 -4.08 -9.97 -1.75
N LEU A 26 -2.83 -10.08 -2.18
CA LEU A 26 -1.95 -11.21 -1.92
C LEU A 26 -0.78 -10.74 -1.05
N ILE A 27 -0.64 -11.37 0.12
CA ILE A 27 0.44 -11.12 1.07
C ILE A 27 1.08 -12.47 1.36
N GLU A 28 2.06 -12.86 0.57
CA GLU A 28 2.68 -14.19 0.66
C GLU A 28 3.98 -14.26 -0.12
N GLU A 29 4.76 -15.30 0.12
CA GLU A 29 5.92 -15.64 -0.70
C GLU A 29 5.50 -15.92 -2.14
N GLY A 30 6.21 -15.36 -3.12
CA GLY A 30 5.90 -15.48 -4.55
C GLY A 30 4.72 -14.61 -5.02
N ALA A 31 4.31 -13.60 -4.26
CA ALA A 31 3.25 -12.68 -4.69
C ALA A 31 3.63 -11.92 -5.98
N VAL A 32 4.92 -11.64 -6.20
CA VAL A 32 5.41 -11.01 -7.44
C VAL A 32 5.22 -11.91 -8.66
N GLU A 33 5.41 -13.22 -8.54
CA GLU A 33 5.14 -14.18 -9.61
C GLU A 33 3.65 -14.17 -10.00
N LYS A 34 2.76 -13.98 -9.02
CA LYS A 34 1.32 -13.83 -9.28
C LYS A 34 0.96 -12.51 -9.96
N LEU A 35 1.68 -11.43 -9.67
CA LEU A 35 1.55 -10.17 -10.40
C LEU A 35 1.96 -10.37 -11.87
N GLU A 36 3.06 -11.06 -12.13
CA GLU A 36 3.52 -11.37 -13.48
C GLU A 36 2.48 -12.21 -14.24
N GLU A 37 1.94 -13.27 -13.63
CA GLU A 37 0.83 -14.06 -14.19
C GLU A 37 -0.39 -13.17 -14.50
N ALA A 38 -0.77 -12.26 -13.58
CA ALA A 38 -1.89 -11.35 -13.77
C ALA A 38 -1.68 -10.38 -14.95
N MET A 39 -0.44 -9.90 -15.15
CA MET A 39 -0.06 -9.02 -16.26
C MET A 39 0.05 -9.78 -17.60
N SER A 40 0.46 -11.04 -17.57
CA SER A 40 0.67 -11.85 -18.78
C SER A 40 -0.62 -12.47 -19.31
N ASP A 41 -1.43 -13.05 -18.46
CA ASP A 41 -2.63 -13.81 -18.84
C ASP A 41 -3.86 -13.56 -17.95
N GLY A 42 -3.72 -12.74 -16.90
CA GLY A 42 -4.79 -12.42 -15.97
C GLY A 42 -5.53 -11.11 -16.30
N PHE A 43 -6.19 -10.56 -15.28
CA PHE A 43 -7.04 -9.36 -15.42
C PHE A 43 -6.27 -8.07 -15.69
N LEU A 44 -4.94 -8.06 -15.52
CA LEU A 44 -4.06 -6.92 -15.83
C LEU A 44 -3.52 -6.95 -17.26
N LYS A 45 -3.67 -8.04 -18.01
CA LYS A 45 -3.21 -8.21 -19.41
C LYS A 45 -3.70 -7.12 -20.37
N LYS A 46 -4.81 -6.48 -20.05
CA LYS A 46 -5.40 -5.40 -20.87
C LYS A 46 -4.59 -4.10 -20.84
N TYR A 47 -3.70 -3.94 -19.86
CA TYR A 47 -2.84 -2.77 -19.75
C TYR A 47 -1.55 -3.02 -20.51
N ILE A 48 -1.26 -2.17 -21.47
CA ILE A 48 -0.19 -2.39 -22.46
C ILE A 48 0.97 -1.40 -22.32
N SER A 49 0.77 -0.32 -21.57
CA SER A 49 1.77 0.72 -21.33
C SER A 49 1.91 1.04 -19.84
N PRO A 50 2.40 0.08 -19.02
CA PRO A 50 2.53 0.29 -17.58
C PRO A 50 3.76 1.15 -17.24
N LEU A 51 3.60 2.04 -16.23
CA LEU A 51 4.67 2.80 -15.60
C LEU A 51 5.00 2.18 -14.24
N LEU A 52 6.24 1.74 -14.02
CA LEU A 52 6.76 1.32 -12.73
C LEU A 52 7.45 2.50 -12.05
N ILE A 53 7.00 2.87 -10.86
CA ILE A 53 7.62 3.91 -10.04
C ILE A 53 8.26 3.25 -8.83
N CYS A 54 9.56 3.45 -8.67
CA CYS A 54 10.34 3.02 -7.51
C CYS A 54 11.36 4.11 -7.12
N ASP A 55 12.10 3.89 -6.07
CA ASP A 55 13.28 4.71 -5.74
C ASP A 55 14.58 3.90 -5.87
N THR A 56 15.71 4.55 -5.76
CA THR A 56 17.04 3.93 -5.93
C THR A 56 17.33 2.80 -4.94
N ASN A 57 16.66 2.78 -3.77
CA ASN A 57 16.81 1.69 -2.81
C ASN A 57 15.87 0.52 -3.16
N THR A 58 14.62 0.82 -3.49
CA THR A 58 13.62 -0.20 -3.81
C THR A 58 13.88 -0.86 -5.15
N CYS A 59 14.40 -0.12 -6.15
CA CYS A 59 14.88 -0.68 -7.40
C CYS A 59 15.91 -1.79 -7.18
N LYS A 60 16.98 -1.52 -6.39
CA LYS A 60 18.05 -2.48 -6.11
C LYS A 60 17.61 -3.80 -5.49
N VAL A 61 16.50 -3.80 -4.73
CA VAL A 61 16.01 -5.00 -4.06
C VAL A 61 14.93 -5.73 -4.85
N THR A 62 14.43 -5.12 -5.92
CA THR A 62 13.33 -5.68 -6.70
C THR A 62 13.68 -5.97 -8.16
N GLU A 63 14.71 -5.32 -8.75
CA GLU A 63 15.04 -5.45 -10.16
C GLU A 63 15.31 -6.89 -10.60
N ASP A 64 16.07 -7.66 -9.81
CA ASP A 64 16.36 -9.07 -10.13
C ASP A 64 15.12 -9.98 -9.93
N ILE A 65 14.30 -9.69 -8.91
CA ILE A 65 13.13 -10.51 -8.57
C ILE A 65 11.95 -10.23 -9.52
N MET A 66 11.89 -9.02 -10.07
CA MET A 66 10.82 -8.52 -10.93
C MET A 66 11.31 -8.25 -12.37
N GLU A 67 12.39 -8.88 -12.84
CA GLU A 67 13.03 -8.62 -14.14
C GLU A 67 12.01 -8.58 -15.30
N ASP A 68 11.16 -9.60 -15.42
CA ASP A 68 10.14 -9.70 -16.47
C ASP A 68 9.08 -8.59 -16.40
N ILE A 69 8.81 -8.05 -15.19
CA ILE A 69 7.90 -6.92 -15.00
C ILE A 69 8.60 -5.61 -15.39
N TYR A 70 9.86 -5.43 -14.97
CA TYR A 70 10.67 -4.26 -15.33
C TYR A 70 10.81 -4.13 -16.85
N ASP A 71 11.05 -5.22 -17.55
CA ASP A 71 11.18 -5.26 -19.01
C ASP A 71 9.91 -4.86 -19.77
N ARG A 72 8.75 -4.96 -19.12
CA ARG A 72 7.44 -4.60 -19.71
C ARG A 72 6.98 -3.20 -19.39
N CYS A 73 7.67 -2.49 -18.50
CA CYS A 73 7.24 -1.20 -18.00
C CYS A 73 8.13 -0.08 -18.51
N GLN A 74 7.57 1.10 -18.67
CA GLN A 74 8.40 2.29 -18.50
C GLN A 74 8.85 2.32 -17.04
N VAL A 75 10.15 2.36 -16.76
CA VAL A 75 10.68 2.39 -15.40
C VAL A 75 11.11 3.80 -15.03
N LEU A 76 10.58 4.32 -13.94
CA LEU A 76 10.97 5.60 -13.36
C LEU A 76 11.54 5.38 -11.96
N VAL A 77 12.86 5.54 -11.84
CA VAL A 77 13.59 5.44 -10.57
C VAL A 77 13.80 6.83 -10.00
N LEU A 78 13.16 7.12 -8.87
CA LEU A 78 13.35 8.37 -8.13
C LEU A 78 14.59 8.26 -7.25
N ASP A 79 15.29 9.38 -7.03
CA ASP A 79 16.40 9.41 -6.09
C ASP A 79 15.86 9.29 -4.66
N ALA A 80 16.31 8.26 -3.93
CA ALA A 80 15.87 8.02 -2.55
C ALA A 80 16.41 9.06 -1.55
N GLU A 81 17.44 9.83 -1.91
CA GLU A 81 17.99 10.89 -1.07
C GLU A 81 16.98 12.03 -0.97
N ASP A 82 16.52 12.30 0.26
CA ASP A 82 15.52 13.34 0.57
C ASP A 82 14.18 13.19 -0.21
N LEU A 83 13.83 11.99 -0.66
CA LEU A 83 12.56 11.74 -1.36
C LEU A 83 11.37 11.92 -0.42
N HIS A 84 10.49 12.82 -0.78
CA HIS A 84 9.23 13.06 -0.10
C HIS A 84 8.05 12.97 -1.09
N ALA A 85 6.88 12.58 -0.59
CA ALA A 85 5.64 12.68 -1.36
C ALA A 85 5.18 14.15 -1.41
N ASP A 86 5.77 14.92 -2.32
CA ASP A 86 5.57 16.36 -2.44
C ASP A 86 5.40 16.83 -3.90
N GLN A 87 5.23 18.14 -4.08
CA GLN A 87 5.09 18.73 -5.41
C GLN A 87 6.34 18.57 -6.29
N HIS A 88 7.52 18.37 -5.70
CA HIS A 88 8.76 18.19 -6.45
C HIS A 88 8.79 16.78 -7.07
N ALA A 89 8.54 15.74 -6.27
CA ALA A 89 8.45 14.37 -6.74
C ALA A 89 7.34 14.21 -7.81
N ILE A 90 6.18 14.84 -7.62
CA ILE A 90 5.10 14.83 -8.61
C ILE A 90 5.58 15.40 -9.95
N LYS A 91 6.26 16.55 -9.95
CA LYS A 91 6.80 17.15 -11.18
C LYS A 91 7.84 16.27 -11.86
N ILE A 92 8.67 15.54 -11.10
CA ILE A 92 9.62 14.60 -11.69
C ILE A 92 8.85 13.50 -12.43
N VAL A 93 7.82 12.93 -11.83
CA VAL A 93 7.00 11.90 -12.47
C VAL A 93 6.31 12.47 -13.71
N GLU A 94 5.61 13.60 -13.61
CA GLU A 94 4.93 14.26 -14.74
C GLU A 94 5.86 14.55 -15.93
N ASN A 95 7.08 14.99 -15.68
CA ASN A 95 8.03 15.35 -16.74
C ASN A 95 8.65 14.13 -17.44
N ASN A 96 8.57 12.95 -16.83
CA ASN A 96 9.21 11.74 -17.35
C ASN A 96 8.19 10.64 -17.73
N MET A 97 6.94 10.79 -17.37
CA MET A 97 5.87 9.85 -17.72
C MET A 97 5.47 10.02 -19.20
N GLU A 98 5.39 8.92 -19.95
CA GLU A 98 4.90 8.91 -21.32
C GLU A 98 3.39 9.18 -21.39
N GLU A 99 2.91 9.68 -22.54
CA GLU A 99 1.50 10.13 -22.68
C GLU A 99 0.48 8.98 -22.69
N ASP A 100 0.90 7.76 -23.06
CA ASP A 100 0.04 6.60 -23.26
C ASP A 100 0.01 5.64 -22.06
N ILE A 101 0.56 6.02 -20.90
CA ILE A 101 0.53 5.21 -19.68
C ILE A 101 -0.89 4.88 -19.28
N ASP A 102 -1.17 3.58 -19.10
CA ASP A 102 -2.50 3.04 -18.79
C ASP A 102 -2.59 2.28 -17.44
N LEU A 103 -1.45 2.08 -16.78
CA LEU A 103 -1.32 1.46 -15.45
C LEU A 103 -0.10 2.01 -14.72
N ILE A 104 -0.18 2.19 -13.40
CA ILE A 104 0.96 2.52 -12.56
C ILE A 104 1.25 1.35 -11.61
N LEU A 105 2.51 0.92 -11.51
CA LEU A 105 3.01 0.00 -10.49
C LEU A 105 3.79 0.79 -9.44
N ALA A 106 3.29 0.83 -8.21
CA ALA A 106 3.97 1.46 -7.07
C ALA A 106 4.86 0.44 -6.37
N VAL A 107 6.17 0.42 -6.69
CA VAL A 107 7.12 -0.55 -6.14
C VAL A 107 7.95 0.15 -5.06
N GLY A 108 7.53 0.03 -3.80
CA GLY A 108 8.21 0.77 -2.74
C GLY A 108 7.47 0.80 -1.40
N THR A 109 7.80 1.81 -0.62
CA THR A 109 7.18 2.07 0.70
C THR A 109 6.11 3.17 0.62
N GLY A 110 5.67 3.70 1.74
CA GLY A 110 4.61 4.71 1.82
C GLY A 110 4.82 5.91 0.91
N THR A 111 6.04 6.45 0.80
CA THR A 111 6.35 7.60 -0.06
C THR A 111 6.07 7.31 -1.54
N ILE A 112 6.55 6.18 -2.06
CA ILE A 112 6.29 5.76 -3.44
C ILE A 112 4.80 5.52 -3.67
N HIS A 113 4.11 4.92 -2.68
CA HIS A 113 2.67 4.68 -2.78
C HIS A 113 1.87 5.99 -2.79
N ASP A 114 2.23 6.98 -1.97
CA ASP A 114 1.53 8.26 -1.95
C ASP A 114 1.74 9.05 -3.25
N ILE A 115 2.96 9.05 -3.80
CA ILE A 115 3.26 9.63 -5.12
C ILE A 115 2.43 8.92 -6.21
N SER A 116 2.52 7.60 -6.30
CA SER A 116 1.86 6.79 -7.32
C SER A 116 0.33 6.90 -7.25
N ARG A 117 -0.22 6.84 -6.04
CA ARG A 117 -1.67 7.00 -5.77
C ARG A 117 -2.16 8.37 -6.16
N TYR A 118 -1.39 9.43 -5.86
CA TYR A 118 -1.74 10.80 -6.27
C TYR A 118 -1.72 10.94 -7.80
N MET A 119 -0.69 10.40 -8.48
CA MET A 119 -0.59 10.38 -9.94
C MET A 119 -1.76 9.61 -10.56
N ALA A 120 -2.05 8.41 -10.05
CA ALA A 120 -3.19 7.61 -10.49
C ALA A 120 -4.51 8.39 -10.43
N PHE A 121 -4.74 9.13 -9.34
CA PHE A 121 -5.91 9.98 -9.18
C PHE A 121 -5.94 11.14 -10.18
N GLN A 122 -4.84 11.86 -10.35
CA GLN A 122 -4.75 13.03 -11.23
C GLN A 122 -4.97 12.65 -12.71
N TYR A 123 -4.38 11.55 -13.14
CA TYR A 123 -4.44 11.10 -14.53
C TYR A 123 -5.57 10.11 -14.79
N LYS A 124 -6.33 9.71 -13.76
CA LYS A 124 -7.41 8.71 -13.83
C LYS A 124 -6.93 7.37 -14.37
N ILE A 125 -5.73 6.99 -13.99
CA ILE A 125 -5.07 5.73 -14.33
C ILE A 125 -5.15 4.81 -13.10
N PRO A 126 -5.48 3.52 -13.23
CA PRO A 126 -5.40 2.59 -12.11
C PRO A 126 -3.96 2.36 -11.66
N PHE A 127 -3.77 1.95 -10.39
CA PHE A 127 -2.45 1.56 -9.93
C PHE A 127 -2.48 0.23 -9.16
N ILE A 128 -1.33 -0.45 -9.15
CA ILE A 128 -1.04 -1.67 -8.40
C ILE A 128 -0.07 -1.32 -7.28
N SER A 129 -0.33 -1.85 -6.10
CA SER A 129 0.55 -1.72 -4.93
C SER A 129 1.49 -2.92 -4.86
N VAL A 130 2.80 -2.67 -4.83
CA VAL A 130 3.86 -3.66 -4.59
C VAL A 130 4.71 -3.18 -3.42
N PRO A 131 4.29 -3.47 -2.18
CA PRO A 131 5.00 -3.03 -0.99
C PRO A 131 6.36 -3.72 -0.84
N THR A 132 7.42 -2.94 -0.59
CA THR A 132 8.78 -3.48 -0.34
C THR A 132 9.15 -3.48 1.14
N ALA A 133 8.30 -2.98 2.01
CA ALA A 133 8.44 -3.04 3.46
C ALA A 133 7.09 -2.88 4.13
N ALA A 134 6.82 -3.63 5.20
CA ALA A 134 5.66 -3.44 6.06
C ALA A 134 5.86 -2.22 6.98
N SER A 135 5.94 -1.02 6.40
CA SER A 135 6.34 0.21 7.09
C SER A 135 5.19 1.12 7.49
N VAL A 136 4.01 0.90 6.91
CA VAL A 136 2.75 1.64 7.16
C VAL A 136 1.57 0.71 6.93
N ASP A 137 0.40 1.05 7.43
CA ASP A 137 -0.86 0.32 7.20
C ASP A 137 -1.67 0.85 6.00
N GLY A 138 -1.12 1.80 5.25
CA GLY A 138 -1.82 2.59 4.24
C GLY A 138 -1.80 2.05 2.81
N PHE A 139 -1.38 0.81 2.53
CA PHE A 139 -1.21 0.33 1.14
C PHE A 139 -2.52 0.25 0.35
N THR A 140 -3.66 0.03 1.01
CA THR A 140 -4.99 0.03 0.40
C THR A 140 -5.77 1.34 0.59
N SER A 141 -5.11 2.40 1.09
CA SER A 141 -5.74 3.69 1.39
C SER A 141 -6.34 4.35 0.15
N THR A 142 -7.40 5.13 0.37
CA THR A 142 -8.04 6.03 -0.63
C THR A 142 -7.52 7.46 -0.57
N VAL A 143 -6.55 7.74 0.29
CA VAL A 143 -5.95 9.07 0.47
C VAL A 143 -4.43 9.00 0.35
N ALA A 144 -3.81 10.07 -0.10
CA ALA A 144 -2.36 10.26 -0.17
C ALA A 144 -1.90 11.32 0.84
N ALA A 145 -0.84 11.01 1.58
CA ALA A 145 -0.25 11.93 2.56
C ALA A 145 0.83 12.79 1.90
N MET A 146 0.40 13.88 1.24
CA MET A 146 1.26 14.76 0.45
C MET A 146 1.78 15.94 1.26
N THR A 147 2.98 16.43 0.92
CA THR A 147 3.53 17.68 1.44
C THR A 147 3.50 18.76 0.37
N TRP A 148 2.73 19.82 0.58
CA TRP A 148 2.61 20.95 -0.33
C TRP A 148 3.12 22.23 0.33
N ASN A 149 4.17 22.83 -0.26
CA ASN A 149 4.79 24.04 0.27
C ASN A 149 5.15 23.94 1.77
N GLY A 150 5.70 22.79 2.17
CA GLY A 150 6.10 22.49 3.55
C GLY A 150 4.94 22.13 4.51
N LEU A 151 3.70 22.05 4.02
CA LEU A 151 2.53 21.65 4.81
C LEU A 151 2.07 20.25 4.43
N LYS A 152 2.04 19.35 5.42
CA LYS A 152 1.48 18.00 5.23
C LYS A 152 -0.04 18.06 5.09
N LYS A 153 -0.57 17.48 4.04
CA LYS A 153 -2.01 17.42 3.73
C LYS A 153 -2.40 16.01 3.32
N THR A 154 -3.52 15.56 3.85
CA THR A 154 -4.19 14.36 3.35
C THR A 154 -5.02 14.75 2.13
N VAL A 155 -4.71 14.18 0.98
CA VAL A 155 -5.38 14.46 -0.30
C VAL A 155 -6.23 13.26 -0.68
N GLN A 156 -7.50 13.50 -1.00
CA GLN A 156 -8.38 12.45 -1.55
C GLN A 156 -7.79 11.90 -2.84
N SER A 157 -7.75 10.59 -2.95
CA SER A 157 -7.14 9.88 -4.05
C SER A 157 -7.92 8.58 -4.37
N VAL A 158 -7.25 7.55 -4.86
CA VAL A 158 -7.84 6.25 -5.23
C VAL A 158 -7.13 5.09 -4.52
N PRO A 159 -7.84 4.00 -4.21
CA PRO A 159 -7.19 2.78 -3.74
C PRO A 159 -6.49 2.06 -4.90
N PRO A 160 -5.55 1.16 -4.64
CA PRO A 160 -4.98 0.30 -5.69
C PRO A 160 -6.04 -0.67 -6.23
N VAL A 161 -5.87 -1.10 -7.48
CA VAL A 161 -6.70 -2.17 -8.05
C VAL A 161 -6.37 -3.52 -7.42
N ALA A 162 -5.09 -3.74 -7.10
CA ALA A 162 -4.62 -4.93 -6.40
C ALA A 162 -3.35 -4.62 -5.58
N VAL A 163 -3.07 -5.49 -4.62
CA VAL A 163 -1.86 -5.46 -3.79
C VAL A 163 -1.16 -6.80 -3.94
N TYR A 164 0.12 -6.76 -4.28
CA TYR A 164 1.01 -7.92 -4.35
C TYR A 164 2.20 -7.68 -3.42
N ALA A 165 2.09 -8.13 -2.19
CA ALA A 165 3.10 -8.01 -1.15
C ALA A 165 3.87 -9.33 -1.02
N ASP A 166 5.10 -9.35 -1.53
CA ASP A 166 5.94 -10.54 -1.50
C ASP A 166 6.79 -10.58 -0.23
N SER A 167 6.62 -11.62 0.60
CA SER A 167 7.36 -11.76 1.85
C SER A 167 8.84 -12.02 1.64
N ASN A 168 9.28 -12.48 0.46
CA ASN A 168 10.70 -12.52 0.09
C ASN A 168 11.33 -11.13 0.01
N ILE A 169 10.53 -10.08 -0.23
CA ILE A 169 10.99 -8.70 -0.34
C ILE A 169 10.81 -7.96 0.99
N PHE A 170 9.57 -7.87 1.49
CA PHE A 170 9.29 -7.00 2.62
C PHE A 170 9.78 -7.53 3.98
N ALA A 171 9.97 -8.85 4.15
CA ALA A 171 10.54 -9.39 5.37
C ALA A 171 12.04 -9.07 5.52
N GLU A 172 12.75 -8.87 4.41
CA GLU A 172 14.16 -8.48 4.36
C GLU A 172 14.36 -6.94 4.47
N ALA A 173 13.28 -6.19 4.60
CA ALA A 173 13.37 -4.74 4.71
C ALA A 173 14.15 -4.29 5.97
N PRO A 174 14.79 -3.11 5.93
CA PRO A 174 15.48 -2.57 7.09
C PRO A 174 14.59 -2.56 8.34
N LYS A 175 15.08 -3.10 9.47
CA LYS A 175 14.34 -3.22 10.74
C LYS A 175 13.65 -1.93 11.19
N ARG A 176 14.20 -0.77 10.82
CA ARG A 176 13.58 0.53 11.11
C ARG A 176 12.23 0.68 10.42
N LEU A 177 12.09 0.20 9.19
CA LEU A 177 10.84 0.27 8.43
C LEU A 177 9.78 -0.67 9.01
N THR A 178 10.16 -1.90 9.33
CA THR A 178 9.30 -2.87 10.02
C THR A 178 8.84 -2.34 11.38
N SER A 179 9.76 -1.73 12.16
CA SER A 179 9.41 -1.09 13.44
C SER A 179 8.44 0.10 13.26
N SER A 180 8.58 0.84 12.15
CA SER A 180 7.63 1.92 11.82
C SER A 180 6.22 1.37 11.58
N GLY A 181 6.08 0.27 10.81
CA GLY A 181 4.80 -0.38 10.58
C GLY A 181 4.16 -0.93 11.85
N VAL A 182 4.96 -1.59 12.71
CA VAL A 182 4.47 -2.01 14.04
C VAL A 182 3.96 -0.82 14.85
N SER A 183 4.68 0.30 14.83
CA SER A 183 4.28 1.51 15.57
C SER A 183 3.02 2.15 14.98
N ASP A 184 2.90 2.15 13.66
CA ASP A 184 1.74 2.67 12.93
C ASP A 184 0.49 1.87 13.26
N LEU A 185 0.57 0.52 13.20
CA LEU A 185 -0.54 -0.35 13.57
C LEU A 185 -0.89 -0.21 15.06
N LEU A 186 0.09 -0.22 15.97
CA LEU A 186 -0.19 -0.09 17.41
C LEU A 186 -0.74 1.30 17.77
N GLY A 187 -0.45 2.32 16.98
CA GLY A 187 -1.06 3.65 17.08
C GLY A 187 -2.59 3.62 16.99
N LYS A 188 -3.17 2.59 16.35
CA LYS A 188 -4.63 2.40 16.26
C LYS A 188 -5.33 2.26 17.61
N TYR A 189 -4.64 1.84 18.68
CA TYR A 189 -5.22 1.90 20.03
C TYR A 189 -5.70 3.31 20.39
N ILE A 190 -4.93 4.32 20.05
CA ILE A 190 -5.29 5.73 20.29
C ILE A 190 -6.34 6.18 19.27
N CYS A 191 -6.19 5.84 17.99
CA CYS A 191 -7.17 6.19 16.96
C CYS A 191 -8.57 5.64 17.27
N LEU A 192 -8.66 4.39 17.74
CA LEU A 192 -9.94 3.79 18.15
C LEU A 192 -10.54 4.47 19.38
N LEU A 193 -9.69 4.90 20.32
CA LEU A 193 -10.16 5.68 21.49
C LEU A 193 -10.71 7.03 21.04
N ASP A 194 -10.00 7.76 20.18
CA ASP A 194 -10.44 9.04 19.64
C ASP A 194 -11.76 8.89 18.87
N TRP A 195 -11.89 7.85 18.06
CA TRP A 195 -13.14 7.58 17.32
C TRP A 195 -14.33 7.32 18.26
N LYS A 196 -14.12 6.54 19.33
CA LYS A 196 -15.14 6.31 20.37
C LYS A 196 -15.54 7.59 21.09
N ILE A 197 -14.55 8.45 21.42
CA ILE A 197 -14.80 9.77 22.05
C ILE A 197 -15.57 10.69 21.10
N ALA A 198 -15.18 10.77 19.84
CA ALA A 198 -15.86 11.57 18.83
C ALA A 198 -17.33 11.12 18.68
N HIS A 199 -17.59 9.80 18.61
CA HIS A 199 -18.93 9.27 18.59
C HIS A 199 -19.75 9.70 19.82
N MET A 200 -19.18 9.60 21.03
CA MET A 200 -19.88 9.96 22.28
C MET A 200 -20.20 11.46 22.39
N LEU A 201 -19.35 12.32 21.86
CA LEU A 201 -19.46 13.77 22.02
C LEU A 201 -20.16 14.48 20.85
N THR A 202 -20.08 13.92 19.66
CA THR A 202 -20.52 14.61 18.42
C THR A 202 -21.45 13.75 17.55
N ASP A 203 -21.86 12.55 18.02
CA ASP A 203 -22.62 11.58 17.24
C ASP A 203 -21.92 11.18 15.91
N GLU A 204 -20.59 11.29 15.85
CA GLU A 204 -19.83 10.81 14.69
C GLU A 204 -20.11 9.33 14.44
N TYR A 205 -20.20 8.96 13.16
CA TYR A 205 -20.36 7.56 12.78
C TYR A 205 -19.31 6.66 13.39
N ILE A 206 -19.71 5.47 13.86
CA ILE A 206 -18.84 4.42 14.37
C ILE A 206 -19.30 3.04 13.90
N CYS A 207 -18.38 2.10 13.76
CA CYS A 207 -18.67 0.73 13.38
C CYS A 207 -17.96 -0.28 14.29
N ASP A 208 -18.72 -1.02 15.09
CA ASP A 208 -18.19 -2.03 16.00
C ASP A 208 -17.47 -3.18 15.29
N GLU A 209 -17.88 -3.51 14.05
CA GLU A 209 -17.22 -4.58 13.29
C GLU A 209 -15.82 -4.15 12.83
N ILE A 210 -15.67 -2.89 12.37
CA ILE A 210 -14.34 -2.34 12.04
C ILE A 210 -13.46 -2.29 13.29
N ILE A 211 -13.99 -1.82 14.41
CA ILE A 211 -13.26 -1.80 15.70
C ILE A 211 -12.74 -3.19 16.06
N LYS A 212 -13.58 -4.22 15.97
CA LYS A 212 -13.19 -5.62 16.27
C LYS A 212 -12.10 -6.13 15.34
N LEU A 213 -12.15 -5.79 14.03
CA LEU A 213 -11.13 -6.16 13.06
C LEU A 213 -9.79 -5.51 13.40
N GLU A 214 -9.77 -4.21 13.64
CA GLU A 214 -8.58 -3.45 14.06
C GLU A 214 -7.99 -4.00 15.39
N GLU A 215 -8.83 -4.22 16.40
CA GLU A 215 -8.38 -4.82 17.66
C GLU A 215 -7.82 -6.24 17.47
N LYS A 216 -8.36 -7.02 16.53
CA LYS A 216 -7.84 -8.36 16.19
C LYS A 216 -6.46 -8.23 15.54
N ALA A 217 -6.29 -7.34 14.56
CA ALA A 217 -5.02 -7.09 13.89
C ALA A 217 -3.93 -6.68 14.89
N MET A 218 -4.20 -5.69 15.74
CA MET A 218 -3.28 -5.25 16.79
C MET A 218 -2.89 -6.36 17.76
N ARG A 219 -3.86 -7.21 18.20
CA ARG A 219 -3.57 -8.36 19.07
C ARG A 219 -2.71 -9.40 18.36
N THR A 220 -2.97 -9.66 17.09
CA THR A 220 -2.19 -10.62 16.29
C THR A 220 -0.74 -10.17 16.17
N VAL A 221 -0.48 -8.94 15.73
CA VAL A 221 0.87 -8.40 15.60
C VAL A 221 1.58 -8.34 16.96
N ARG A 222 0.89 -7.89 18.01
CA ARG A 222 1.45 -7.86 19.37
C ARG A 222 1.90 -9.24 19.85
N SER A 223 1.23 -10.32 19.45
CA SER A 223 1.57 -11.69 19.88
C SER A 223 2.81 -12.26 19.19
N CYS A 224 3.26 -11.67 18.05
CA CYS A 224 4.41 -12.14 17.27
C CYS A 224 5.50 -11.07 17.09
N LEU A 225 5.55 -10.04 17.95
CA LEU A 225 6.54 -8.95 17.85
C LEU A 225 8.00 -9.44 17.86
N ALA A 226 8.31 -10.48 18.63
CA ALA A 226 9.66 -11.04 18.67
C ALA A 226 10.02 -11.65 17.31
N ASP A 227 9.14 -12.45 16.74
CA ASP A 227 9.35 -13.12 15.46
C ASP A 227 9.42 -12.08 14.30
N ILE A 228 8.59 -11.04 14.33
CA ILE A 228 8.67 -9.89 13.41
C ILE A 228 10.06 -9.24 13.50
N SER A 229 10.59 -9.05 14.71
CA SER A 229 11.91 -8.42 14.90
C SER A 229 13.08 -9.27 14.38
N GLU A 230 12.88 -10.58 14.26
CA GLU A 230 13.84 -11.52 13.66
C GLU A 230 13.65 -11.71 12.15
N GLY A 231 12.62 -11.07 11.56
CA GLY A 231 12.33 -11.16 10.13
C GLY A 231 11.63 -12.45 9.72
N ASP A 232 10.91 -13.10 10.67
CA ASP A 232 10.09 -14.27 10.33
C ASP A 232 9.00 -13.89 9.34
N LYS A 233 9.03 -14.53 8.16
CA LYS A 233 8.16 -14.18 7.03
C LYS A 233 6.68 -14.26 7.39
N GLU A 234 6.25 -15.36 8.03
CA GLU A 234 4.84 -15.55 8.41
C GLU A 234 4.36 -14.47 9.40
N SER A 235 5.23 -14.06 10.31
CA SER A 235 4.94 -12.99 11.27
C SER A 235 4.96 -11.61 10.61
N CYS A 236 5.85 -11.38 9.65
CA CYS A 236 5.87 -10.16 8.83
C CYS A 236 4.65 -10.06 7.90
N GLU A 237 4.12 -11.18 7.39
CA GLU A 237 2.86 -11.23 6.64
C GLU A 237 1.64 -10.82 7.49
N LYS A 238 1.68 -11.08 8.80
CA LYS A 238 0.62 -10.63 9.74
C LYS A 238 0.71 -9.14 10.04
N LEU A 239 1.87 -8.54 9.86
CA LEU A 239 2.09 -7.10 10.00
C LEU A 239 1.66 -6.33 8.74
N MET A 240 1.90 -6.91 7.55
CA MET A 240 1.50 -6.34 6.26
C MET A 240 -0.01 -6.27 6.10
#